data_b027947e24c06183fc21b1e23f84e11d
#
_entry.id   b027947e24c06183fc21b1e23f84e11d
#
_cell.length_a   1.000
_cell.length_b   1.000
_cell.length_c   1.000
_cell.angle_alpha   90.00
_cell.angle_beta   90.00
_cell.angle_gamma   90.00
#
_symmetry.space_group_name_H-M   'P 1'
#
loop_
_entity.id
_entity.type
_entity.pdbx_description
1 polymer ?
#
loop_
_entity_poly.entity_id
_entity_poly.type
_entity_poly.pdbx_seq_one_letter_code
_entity_poly.pdbx_strand_id
1 'polypeptide(L)'
;MKKPACQIRGLEKAFGPNKVLKNINLDLFPGEVTVLMGANGAGKSTLVKILCGVHQSDGGLINLFGKPFKPKKPSEAFDEGVVTVHQSINDGVIPDLDVASNLMLDRLTDKKSGFFISEKNLRIESEKIAEIMGLSFDSKKPVSELGVADRQLIAIARAMARNPKVLILDEPTSSLSAKEADRLFKLVDRLRSTNVAILYISHRMSDIRQIADKIICMRDGSISGTFAQKPLDYEGAVTAMIGHKMTEVNVKIPEKGVEILSLSDLRLDEESLEINLKIYQNEVVAVTGLLGSGKTQLASILFGVMKQFSGKVYLNGNIYSPSSPLEAIKLGVHMSPKDRSSNAVIKDFDIERNLTIPFLSDYSWLSLLKFNSLKNVAKETISDLGIVCQSENDEIETLSGGNQQKVVVGRWLLQNCSLLVLDEPFQGVDIKARRDIGNHIRETSNNRATIVFVAELDEALEIADRVLVMNEKNVVGEHINKNVDINKILVEIAGQSTSGELGR
;
A
#
# COMPACT_ATOMS: atom_id res chain seq x y z
N MET A 1 -2.14 37.02 6.01
CA MET A 1 -2.07 35.73 5.23
C MET A 1 -0.68 35.14 5.38
N LYS A 2 -0.56 33.85 5.72
CA LYS A 2 0.75 33.17 5.74
C LYS A 2 1.34 33.19 4.31
N LYS A 3 2.64 33.50 4.18
CA LYS A 3 3.33 33.44 2.89
C LYS A 3 3.65 31.96 2.59
N PRO A 4 3.42 31.46 1.36
CA PRO A 4 3.76 30.08 1.01
C PRO A 4 5.28 29.88 1.01
N ALA A 5 5.72 28.71 1.47
CA ALA A 5 7.10 28.25 1.33
C ALA A 5 7.42 27.89 -0.11
N CYS A 6 6.51 27.18 -0.77
CA CYS A 6 6.61 26.87 -2.19
C CYS A 6 5.29 27.24 -2.88
N GLN A 7 5.40 27.96 -3.99
CA GLN A 7 4.26 28.37 -4.81
C GLN A 7 4.47 27.92 -6.25
N ILE A 8 3.53 27.18 -6.77
CA ILE A 8 3.53 26.65 -8.14
C ILE A 8 2.36 27.28 -8.90
N ARG A 9 2.63 27.80 -10.09
CA ARG A 9 1.63 28.45 -10.97
C ARG A 9 1.82 27.99 -12.42
N GLY A 10 0.75 27.41 -12.97
CA GLY A 10 0.70 27.03 -14.39
C GLY A 10 1.74 26.00 -14.79
N LEU A 11 2.17 25.11 -13.88
CA LEU A 11 3.27 24.18 -14.18
C LEU A 11 2.83 23.15 -15.22
N GLU A 12 3.66 22.99 -16.26
CA GLU A 12 3.43 22.05 -17.35
C GLU A 12 4.64 21.16 -17.59
N LYS A 13 4.37 19.90 -18.00
CA LYS A 13 5.38 18.93 -18.41
C LYS A 13 4.83 17.95 -19.43
N ALA A 14 5.57 17.75 -20.52
CA ALA A 14 5.30 16.73 -21.51
C ALA A 14 6.53 15.83 -21.73
N PHE A 15 6.29 14.59 -22.11
CA PHE A 15 7.30 13.65 -22.60
C PHE A 15 6.88 13.20 -24.01
N GLY A 16 7.54 13.76 -25.03
CA GLY A 16 7.08 13.62 -26.40
C GLY A 16 5.66 14.17 -26.58
N PRO A 17 4.73 13.43 -27.19
CA PRO A 17 3.35 13.88 -27.39
C PRO A 17 2.50 13.82 -26.11
N ASN A 18 2.98 13.18 -25.06
CA ASN A 18 2.20 12.94 -23.84
C ASN A 18 2.37 14.07 -22.81
N LYS A 19 1.31 14.88 -22.62
CA LYS A 19 1.25 15.93 -21.58
C LYS A 19 0.94 15.28 -20.23
N VAL A 20 1.94 15.22 -19.35
CA VAL A 20 1.85 14.58 -18.02
C VAL A 20 1.41 15.56 -16.95
N LEU A 21 1.84 16.83 -17.01
CA LEU A 21 1.35 17.90 -16.12
C LEU A 21 0.70 19.00 -16.96
N LYS A 22 -0.50 19.40 -16.54
CA LYS A 22 -1.37 20.33 -17.25
C LYS A 22 -1.82 21.45 -16.32
N ASN A 23 -1.13 22.60 -16.34
CA ASN A 23 -1.49 23.82 -15.60
C ASN A 23 -1.64 23.57 -14.06
N ILE A 24 -0.63 22.94 -13.46
CA ILE A 24 -0.63 22.67 -12.00
C ILE A 24 -0.47 23.96 -11.21
N ASN A 25 -1.38 24.20 -10.27
CA ASN A 25 -1.37 25.31 -9.35
C ASN A 25 -1.49 24.79 -7.91
N LEU A 26 -0.47 25.01 -7.08
CA LEU A 26 -0.53 24.65 -5.66
C LEU A 26 0.38 25.50 -4.79
N ASP A 27 0.03 25.62 -3.52
CA ASP A 27 0.80 26.32 -2.50
C ASP A 27 1.07 25.40 -1.32
N LEU A 28 2.34 25.36 -0.88
CA LEU A 28 2.79 24.68 0.34
C LEU A 28 3.12 25.74 1.38
N PHE A 29 2.60 25.60 2.59
CA PHE A 29 2.80 26.58 3.67
C PHE A 29 3.73 26.04 4.77
N PRO A 30 4.56 26.91 5.38
CA PRO A 30 5.40 26.51 6.50
C PRO A 30 4.56 25.99 7.66
N GLY A 31 4.99 24.87 8.25
CA GLY A 31 4.30 24.24 9.38
C GLY A 31 2.96 23.60 9.00
N GLU A 32 2.77 23.21 7.75
CA GLU A 32 1.58 22.55 7.24
C GLU A 32 1.94 21.25 6.50
N VAL A 33 1.17 20.21 6.75
CA VAL A 33 1.25 18.96 5.99
C VAL A 33 0.20 19.00 4.87
N THR A 34 0.66 19.24 3.66
CA THR A 34 -0.17 19.12 2.46
C THR A 34 -0.06 17.72 1.91
N VAL A 35 -1.15 16.98 1.93
CA VAL A 35 -1.21 15.64 1.32
C VAL A 35 -1.53 15.75 -0.18
N LEU A 36 -0.75 15.07 -1.01
CA LEU A 36 -0.98 14.94 -2.45
C LEU A 36 -1.52 13.54 -2.76
N MET A 37 -2.79 13.47 -3.07
CA MET A 37 -3.48 12.27 -3.52
C MET A 37 -3.55 12.18 -5.04
N GLY A 38 -3.64 10.98 -5.58
CA GLY A 38 -3.87 10.77 -7.01
C GLY A 38 -3.58 9.32 -7.41
N ALA A 39 -4.28 8.82 -8.42
CA ALA A 39 -4.03 7.51 -9.00
C ALA A 39 -2.62 7.39 -9.60
N ASN A 40 -2.18 6.15 -9.87
CA ASN A 40 -0.95 5.93 -10.63
C ASN A 40 -1.09 6.57 -12.02
N GLY A 41 -0.02 7.22 -12.48
CA GLY A 41 -0.06 7.98 -13.73
C GLY A 41 -0.68 9.39 -13.63
N ALA A 42 -1.21 9.82 -12.47
CA ALA A 42 -1.77 11.17 -12.32
C ALA A 42 -0.75 12.32 -12.42
N GLY A 43 0.55 12.01 -12.46
CA GLY A 43 1.62 13.00 -12.59
C GLY A 43 2.35 13.35 -11.28
N LYS A 44 2.01 12.73 -10.14
CA LYS A 44 2.61 13.01 -8.82
C LYS A 44 4.14 12.89 -8.84
N SER A 45 4.67 11.77 -9.29
CA SER A 45 6.13 11.52 -9.35
C SER A 45 6.83 12.48 -10.32
N THR A 46 6.16 12.92 -11.39
CA THR A 46 6.71 13.94 -12.31
C THR A 46 6.80 15.29 -11.63
N LEU A 47 5.78 15.69 -10.87
CA LEU A 47 5.79 16.92 -10.06
C LEU A 47 6.95 16.89 -9.05
N VAL A 48 7.11 15.78 -8.31
CA VAL A 48 8.23 15.59 -7.37
C VAL A 48 9.57 15.70 -8.08
N LYS A 49 9.76 15.02 -9.22
CA LYS A 49 11.01 15.06 -9.99
C LYS A 49 11.36 16.46 -10.51
N ILE A 50 10.35 17.30 -10.78
CA ILE A 50 10.58 18.71 -11.13
C ILE A 50 11.02 19.51 -9.91
N LEU A 51 10.33 19.34 -8.77
CA LEU A 51 10.69 20.02 -7.53
C LEU A 51 12.09 19.62 -7.03
N CYS A 52 12.50 18.39 -7.29
CA CYS A 52 13.84 17.90 -6.95
C CYS A 52 14.93 18.23 -7.99
N GLY A 53 14.59 18.90 -9.10
CA GLY A 53 15.55 19.23 -10.13
C GLY A 53 16.02 18.08 -11.02
N VAL A 54 15.31 16.91 -10.99
CA VAL A 54 15.57 15.76 -11.88
C VAL A 54 15.00 16.03 -13.27
N HIS A 55 13.85 16.69 -13.34
CA HIS A 55 13.24 17.12 -14.59
C HIS A 55 13.06 18.63 -14.63
N GLN A 56 13.12 19.20 -15.84
CA GLN A 56 12.77 20.60 -16.08
C GLN A 56 11.29 20.69 -16.46
N SER A 57 10.59 21.71 -15.97
CA SER A 57 9.25 22.05 -16.46
C SER A 57 9.32 22.64 -17.85
N ASP A 58 8.29 22.42 -18.65
CA ASP A 58 8.17 23.00 -20.01
C ASP A 58 7.45 24.36 -19.96
N GLY A 59 6.66 24.62 -18.92
CA GLY A 59 5.96 25.88 -18.68
C GLY A 59 5.67 26.10 -17.20
N GLY A 60 5.18 27.31 -16.87
CA GLY A 60 4.81 27.70 -15.52
C GLY A 60 5.98 28.26 -14.70
N LEU A 61 5.64 28.60 -13.44
CA LEU A 61 6.57 29.22 -12.49
C LEU A 61 6.52 28.48 -11.14
N ILE A 62 7.70 28.28 -10.57
CA ILE A 62 7.85 27.81 -9.18
C ILE A 62 8.60 28.91 -8.40
N ASN A 63 8.06 29.31 -7.27
CA ASN A 63 8.73 30.22 -6.35
C ASN A 63 8.94 29.54 -5.00
N LEU A 64 10.14 29.67 -4.45
CA LEU A 64 10.48 29.21 -3.10
C LEU A 64 10.71 30.44 -2.21
N PHE A 65 9.86 30.62 -1.19
CA PHE A 65 9.83 31.84 -0.35
C PHE A 65 9.81 33.17 -1.14
N GLY A 66 9.03 33.18 -2.23
CA GLY A 66 8.87 34.35 -3.11
C GLY A 66 10.01 34.59 -4.10
N LYS A 67 11.03 33.71 -4.15
CA LYS A 67 12.12 33.77 -5.13
C LYS A 67 11.89 32.72 -6.23
N PRO A 68 12.19 33.03 -7.48
CA PRO A 68 12.12 32.05 -8.57
C PRO A 68 12.98 30.83 -8.24
N PHE A 69 12.38 29.62 -8.44
CA PHE A 69 13.02 28.34 -8.16
C PHE A 69 12.99 27.48 -9.44
N LYS A 70 14.15 27.23 -10.02
CA LYS A 70 14.28 26.44 -11.26
C LYS A 70 15.58 25.63 -11.23
N PRO A 71 15.64 24.60 -10.35
CA PRO A 71 16.83 23.77 -10.22
C PRO A 71 17.05 22.95 -11.50
N LYS A 72 18.31 22.87 -11.94
CA LYS A 72 18.72 22.08 -13.12
C LYS A 72 19.21 20.69 -12.76
N LYS A 73 19.52 20.46 -11.48
CA LYS A 73 20.01 19.20 -10.93
C LYS A 73 19.61 19.07 -9.46
N PRO A 74 19.55 17.86 -8.92
CA PRO A 74 19.10 17.63 -7.55
C PRO A 74 19.90 18.39 -6.49
N SER A 75 21.21 18.55 -6.67
CA SER A 75 22.02 19.31 -5.71
C SER A 75 21.59 20.78 -5.58
N GLU A 76 21.11 21.41 -6.66
CA GLU A 76 20.63 22.80 -6.61
C GLU A 76 19.30 22.91 -5.84
N ALA A 77 18.38 21.97 -6.05
CA ALA A 77 17.13 21.92 -5.29
C ALA A 77 17.42 21.74 -3.79
N PHE A 78 18.34 20.87 -3.50
CA PHE A 78 18.80 20.57 -2.15
C PHE A 78 19.44 21.79 -1.46
N ASP A 79 20.35 22.49 -2.14
CA ASP A 79 21.04 23.69 -1.62
C ASP A 79 20.04 24.83 -1.34
N GLU A 80 18.91 24.90 -2.07
CA GLU A 80 17.85 25.86 -1.84
C GLU A 80 16.87 25.43 -0.74
N GLY A 81 16.99 24.21 -0.24
CA GLY A 81 16.24 23.67 0.91
C GLY A 81 15.01 22.85 0.53
N VAL A 82 14.96 22.29 -0.69
CA VAL A 82 13.96 21.28 -1.10
C VAL A 82 14.58 19.90 -0.97
N VAL A 83 14.06 19.07 -0.08
CA VAL A 83 14.58 17.73 0.20
C VAL A 83 13.49 16.70 0.00
N THR A 84 13.82 15.56 -0.59
CA THR A 84 12.88 14.48 -0.87
C THR A 84 13.36 13.18 -0.27
N VAL A 85 12.44 12.46 0.34
CA VAL A 85 12.59 11.05 0.72
C VAL A 85 11.73 10.23 -0.24
N HIS A 86 12.40 9.41 -1.06
CA HIS A 86 11.76 8.60 -2.08
C HIS A 86 11.13 7.33 -1.52
N GLN A 87 10.20 6.74 -2.26
CA GLN A 87 9.50 5.51 -1.94
C GLN A 87 10.46 4.31 -1.75
N SER A 88 11.51 4.22 -2.57
CA SER A 88 12.53 3.17 -2.43
C SER A 88 13.48 3.48 -1.27
N ILE A 89 13.38 2.71 -0.20
CA ILE A 89 14.20 2.88 1.01
C ILE A 89 15.69 2.66 0.71
N ASN A 90 15.99 1.74 -0.20
CA ASN A 90 17.39 1.43 -0.57
C ASN A 90 18.06 2.60 -1.31
N ASP A 91 17.30 3.49 -1.94
CA ASP A 91 17.84 4.70 -2.56
C ASP A 91 18.13 5.79 -1.51
N GLY A 92 17.55 5.67 -0.33
CA GLY A 92 17.68 6.62 0.78
C GLY A 92 18.83 6.35 1.75
N VAL A 93 19.40 5.15 1.79
CA VAL A 93 20.46 4.75 2.74
C VAL A 93 21.53 3.90 2.05
N ILE A 94 22.73 3.88 2.60
CA ILE A 94 23.81 2.98 2.18
C ILE A 94 23.88 1.82 3.18
N PRO A 95 23.48 0.60 2.81
CA PRO A 95 23.34 -0.53 3.73
C PRO A 95 24.64 -0.92 4.44
N ASP A 96 25.77 -0.81 3.75
CA ASP A 96 27.09 -1.23 4.26
C ASP A 96 27.73 -0.22 5.24
N LEU A 97 27.18 0.98 5.34
CA LEU A 97 27.63 1.98 6.30
C LEU A 97 26.84 1.89 7.62
N ASP A 98 27.49 2.32 8.72
CA ASP A 98 26.83 2.45 10.00
C ASP A 98 25.78 3.58 10.02
N VAL A 99 24.96 3.61 11.07
CA VAL A 99 23.90 4.62 11.24
C VAL A 99 24.48 6.04 11.28
N ALA A 100 25.60 6.25 11.99
CA ALA A 100 26.21 7.57 12.08
C ALA A 100 26.69 8.09 10.72
N SER A 101 27.34 7.23 9.94
CA SER A 101 27.80 7.56 8.58
C SER A 101 26.64 7.84 7.63
N ASN A 102 25.54 7.08 7.73
CA ASN A 102 24.33 7.32 6.94
C ASN A 102 23.67 8.66 7.30
N LEU A 103 23.52 9.00 8.58
CA LEU A 103 22.95 10.28 9.01
C LEU A 103 23.77 11.47 8.57
N MET A 104 25.11 11.31 8.52
CA MET A 104 26.06 12.36 8.20
C MET A 104 26.59 12.31 6.76
N LEU A 105 26.04 11.44 5.91
CA LEU A 105 26.52 11.15 4.55
C LEU A 105 26.69 12.42 3.70
N ASP A 106 25.76 13.34 3.79
CA ASP A 106 25.79 14.58 3.03
C ASP A 106 26.91 15.53 3.47
N ARG A 107 27.30 15.48 4.77
CA ARG A 107 28.47 16.22 5.26
C ARG A 107 29.79 15.57 4.83
N LEU A 108 29.81 14.25 4.74
CA LEU A 108 30.97 13.50 4.26
C LEU A 108 31.29 13.83 2.79
N THR A 109 30.27 14.18 2.03
CA THR A 109 30.40 14.50 0.58
C THR A 109 30.49 16.00 0.29
N ASP A 110 30.32 16.88 1.30
CA ASP A 110 30.40 18.33 1.10
C ASP A 110 31.87 18.75 0.89
N LYS A 111 32.14 19.47 -0.20
CA LYS A 111 33.45 20.05 -0.54
C LYS A 111 33.99 21.02 0.52
N LYS A 112 33.13 21.52 1.42
CA LYS A 112 33.50 22.40 2.54
C LYS A 112 33.93 21.62 3.77
N SER A 113 33.67 20.32 3.85
CA SER A 113 34.15 19.45 4.89
C SER A 113 35.66 19.27 4.66
N GLY A 114 36.51 19.60 5.68
CA GLY A 114 37.95 19.49 5.55
C GLY A 114 38.40 18.08 5.23
N PHE A 115 39.69 17.93 4.87
CA PHE A 115 40.29 16.66 4.45
C PHE A 115 40.27 15.55 5.53
N PHE A 116 40.06 15.93 6.80
CA PHE A 116 39.99 15.00 7.95
C PHE A 116 38.64 15.09 8.62
N ILE A 117 37.92 14.01 8.61
CA ILE A 117 36.64 13.84 9.34
C ILE A 117 36.93 13.05 10.60
N SER A 118 36.69 13.66 11.76
CA SER A 118 36.82 12.97 13.05
C SER A 118 35.61 12.07 13.27
N GLU A 119 35.80 10.75 13.34
CA GLU A 119 34.72 9.80 13.67
C GLU A 119 34.01 10.16 14.98
N LYS A 120 34.71 10.66 15.97
CA LYS A 120 34.15 11.09 17.25
C LYS A 120 33.17 12.24 17.06
N ASN A 121 33.52 13.25 16.25
CA ASN A 121 32.63 14.37 15.97
C ASN A 121 31.43 13.95 15.14
N LEU A 122 31.61 13.08 14.17
CA LEU A 122 30.57 12.51 13.34
C LEU A 122 29.49 11.79 14.20
N ARG A 123 29.93 10.99 15.17
CA ARG A 123 29.02 10.31 16.11
C ARG A 123 28.28 11.27 17.03
N ILE A 124 28.96 12.23 17.62
CA ILE A 124 28.34 13.24 18.49
C ILE A 124 27.25 14.01 17.70
N GLU A 125 27.52 14.38 16.45
CA GLU A 125 26.52 15.08 15.64
C GLU A 125 25.38 14.16 15.19
N SER A 126 25.67 12.91 14.83
CA SER A 126 24.62 11.94 14.50
C SER A 126 23.69 11.63 15.69
N GLU A 127 24.25 11.53 16.89
CA GLU A 127 23.50 11.33 18.14
C GLU A 127 22.58 12.53 18.43
N LYS A 128 23.05 13.77 18.21
CA LYS A 128 22.20 14.97 18.33
C LYS A 128 21.02 14.94 17.35
N ILE A 129 21.26 14.53 16.10
CA ILE A 129 20.20 14.41 15.11
C ILE A 129 19.20 13.33 15.54
N ALA A 130 19.69 12.17 15.97
CA ALA A 130 18.86 11.07 16.45
C ALA A 130 18.02 11.53 17.68
N GLU A 131 18.59 12.25 18.62
CA GLU A 131 17.89 12.79 19.80
C GLU A 131 16.79 13.78 19.40
N ILE A 132 17.10 14.78 18.55
CA ILE A 132 16.13 15.75 18.03
C ILE A 132 14.94 15.03 17.36
N MET A 133 15.23 13.95 16.64
CA MET A 133 14.23 13.14 15.92
C MET A 133 13.54 12.12 16.82
N GLY A 134 13.99 11.95 18.09
CA GLY A 134 13.46 10.98 19.03
C GLY A 134 13.71 9.53 18.59
N LEU A 135 14.84 9.31 17.96
CA LEU A 135 15.29 8.00 17.47
C LEU A 135 16.33 7.43 18.44
N SER A 136 16.18 6.17 18.80
CA SER A 136 17.12 5.43 19.62
C SER A 136 17.78 4.34 18.76
N PHE A 137 18.92 4.67 18.14
CA PHE A 137 19.71 3.72 17.38
C PHE A 137 21.11 3.59 17.97
N ASP A 138 21.70 2.40 17.86
CA ASP A 138 23.14 2.26 18.02
C ASP A 138 23.82 2.88 16.79
N SER A 139 24.55 3.99 17.02
CA SER A 139 25.21 4.75 15.96
C SER A 139 26.26 3.93 15.19
N LYS A 140 26.75 2.83 15.79
CA LYS A 140 27.79 1.94 15.22
C LYS A 140 27.20 0.79 14.41
N LYS A 141 25.90 0.55 14.52
CA LYS A 141 25.28 -0.60 13.88
C LYS A 141 25.19 -0.39 12.36
N PRO A 142 25.58 -1.38 11.53
CA PRO A 142 25.36 -1.33 10.08
C PRO A 142 23.87 -1.19 9.74
N VAL A 143 23.56 -0.33 8.78
CA VAL A 143 22.16 -0.10 8.39
C VAL A 143 21.55 -1.35 7.77
N SER A 144 22.35 -2.24 7.16
CA SER A 144 21.89 -3.55 6.66
C SER A 144 21.27 -4.45 7.73
N GLU A 145 21.65 -4.30 9.00
CA GLU A 145 21.11 -5.08 10.12
C GLU A 145 19.82 -4.49 10.71
N LEU A 146 19.39 -3.32 10.23
CA LEU A 146 18.18 -2.66 10.70
C LEU A 146 16.94 -3.11 9.92
N GLY A 147 15.79 -3.06 10.58
CA GLY A 147 14.49 -3.26 9.94
C GLY A 147 14.19 -2.18 8.90
N VAL A 148 13.25 -2.47 8.01
CA VAL A 148 12.83 -1.56 6.93
C VAL A 148 12.38 -0.20 7.48
N ALA A 149 11.61 -0.21 8.57
CA ALA A 149 11.13 1.00 9.23
C ALA A 149 12.25 1.89 9.77
N ASP A 150 13.24 1.28 10.44
CA ASP A 150 14.35 2.03 11.01
C ASP A 150 15.22 2.64 9.90
N ARG A 151 15.42 1.95 8.78
CA ARG A 151 16.07 2.51 7.59
C ARG A 151 15.32 3.71 7.04
N GLN A 152 13.99 3.65 6.99
CA GLN A 152 13.14 4.76 6.55
C GLN A 152 13.28 5.97 7.47
N LEU A 153 13.25 5.75 8.79
CA LEU A 153 13.43 6.81 9.78
C LEU A 153 14.84 7.45 9.68
N ILE A 154 15.88 6.66 9.39
CA ILE A 154 17.24 7.17 9.15
C ILE A 154 17.30 8.05 7.89
N ALA A 155 16.65 7.62 6.79
CA ALA A 155 16.59 8.40 5.56
C ALA A 155 15.91 9.77 5.79
N ILE A 156 14.80 9.79 6.57
CA ILE A 156 14.10 11.02 6.94
C ILE A 156 14.97 11.89 7.88
N ALA A 157 15.61 11.28 8.89
CA ALA A 157 16.48 11.99 9.81
C ALA A 157 17.66 12.65 9.08
N ARG A 158 18.25 11.95 8.11
CA ARG A 158 19.29 12.52 7.23
C ARG A 158 18.77 13.73 6.44
N ALA A 159 17.58 13.61 5.86
CA ALA A 159 16.94 14.71 5.14
C ALA A 159 16.77 15.94 6.05
N MET A 160 16.46 15.73 7.34
CA MET A 160 16.27 16.79 8.33
C MET A 160 17.58 17.43 8.82
N ALA A 161 18.70 16.72 8.82
CA ALA A 161 20.00 17.24 9.21
C ALA A 161 20.42 18.50 8.42
N ARG A 162 19.77 18.76 7.28
CA ARG A 162 20.02 19.89 6.40
C ARG A 162 19.04 21.05 6.60
N ASN A 163 18.18 21.03 7.62
CA ASN A 163 17.18 22.06 7.89
C ASN A 163 16.37 22.42 6.64
N PRO A 164 15.62 21.47 6.04
CA PRO A 164 14.87 21.71 4.82
C PRO A 164 13.80 22.77 5.04
N LYS A 165 13.53 23.56 4.01
CA LYS A 165 12.40 24.48 3.96
C LYS A 165 11.12 23.78 3.46
N VAL A 166 11.30 22.85 2.53
CA VAL A 166 10.26 21.99 1.98
C VAL A 166 10.75 20.55 2.04
N LEU A 167 9.99 19.69 2.69
CA LEU A 167 10.24 18.26 2.77
C LEU A 167 9.16 17.51 1.97
N ILE A 168 9.60 16.67 1.04
CA ILE A 168 8.72 15.83 0.23
C ILE A 168 8.89 14.39 0.72
N LEU A 169 7.79 13.75 1.13
CA LEU A 169 7.74 12.36 1.55
C LEU A 169 6.89 11.58 0.54
N ASP A 170 7.50 10.71 -0.24
CA ASP A 170 6.83 9.95 -1.29
C ASP A 170 6.53 8.53 -0.81
N GLU A 171 5.25 8.27 -0.46
CA GLU A 171 4.71 7.01 0.09
C GLU A 171 5.54 6.42 1.26
N PRO A 172 5.86 7.22 2.29
CA PRO A 172 6.84 6.81 3.30
C PRO A 172 6.36 5.70 4.23
N THR A 173 5.07 5.35 4.22
CA THR A 173 4.46 4.29 5.05
C THR A 173 4.18 2.99 4.30
N SER A 174 4.47 2.92 3.00
CA SER A 174 4.09 1.78 2.15
C SER A 174 4.62 0.42 2.64
N SER A 175 5.75 0.41 3.37
CA SER A 175 6.40 -0.79 3.90
C SER A 175 6.44 -0.83 5.43
N LEU A 176 5.68 0.03 6.11
CA LEU A 176 5.69 0.15 7.57
C LEU A 176 4.47 -0.53 8.20
N SER A 177 4.70 -1.13 9.38
CA SER A 177 3.62 -1.52 10.29
C SER A 177 2.95 -0.28 10.89
N ALA A 178 1.75 -0.42 11.46
CA ALA A 178 1.05 0.69 12.08
C ALA A 178 1.83 1.35 13.24
N LYS A 179 2.51 0.54 14.07
CA LYS A 179 3.38 1.03 15.16
C LYS A 179 4.57 1.84 14.62
N GLU A 180 5.11 1.42 13.49
CA GLU A 180 6.20 2.13 12.82
C GLU A 180 5.71 3.39 12.11
N ALA A 181 4.54 3.35 11.48
CA ALA A 181 3.89 4.51 10.89
C ALA A 181 3.58 5.57 11.95
N ASP A 182 3.12 5.17 13.16
CA ASP A 182 2.88 6.08 14.28
C ASP A 182 4.17 6.80 14.73
N ARG A 183 5.32 6.10 14.74
CA ARG A 183 6.63 6.72 14.99
C ARG A 183 6.97 7.77 13.93
N LEU A 184 6.70 7.47 12.66
CA LEU A 184 6.87 8.41 11.55
C LEU A 184 5.95 9.62 11.71
N PHE A 185 4.68 9.43 12.06
CA PHE A 185 3.73 10.54 12.23
C PHE A 185 4.14 11.47 13.38
N LYS A 186 4.60 10.94 14.51
CA LYS A 186 5.18 11.73 15.60
C LYS A 186 6.39 12.56 15.13
N LEU A 187 7.19 12.00 14.21
CA LEU A 187 8.28 12.72 13.60
C LEU A 187 7.78 13.84 12.69
N VAL A 188 6.81 13.57 11.82
CA VAL A 188 6.17 14.57 10.94
C VAL A 188 5.59 15.71 11.76
N ASP A 189 4.94 15.43 12.91
CA ASP A 189 4.42 16.46 13.81
C ASP A 189 5.52 17.36 14.41
N ARG A 190 6.67 16.78 14.79
CA ARG A 190 7.83 17.57 15.24
C ARG A 190 8.34 18.49 14.12
N LEU A 191 8.44 17.97 12.89
CA LEU A 191 8.87 18.75 11.72
C LEU A 191 7.91 19.89 11.41
N ARG A 192 6.61 19.63 11.50
CA ARG A 192 5.57 20.66 11.38
C ARG A 192 5.77 21.79 12.40
N SER A 193 6.11 21.46 13.64
CA SER A 193 6.36 22.45 14.69
C SER A 193 7.59 23.32 14.43
N THR A 194 8.54 22.88 13.60
CA THR A 194 9.73 23.66 13.20
C THR A 194 9.51 24.51 11.94
N ASN A 195 8.26 24.71 11.50
CA ASN A 195 7.89 25.49 10.32
C ASN A 195 8.41 24.93 8.99
N VAL A 196 8.70 23.64 8.88
CA VAL A 196 8.97 22.97 7.59
C VAL A 196 7.65 22.82 6.85
N ALA A 197 7.62 23.15 5.55
CA ALA A 197 6.48 22.83 4.69
C ALA A 197 6.60 21.38 4.23
N ILE A 198 5.56 20.56 4.44
CA ILE A 198 5.63 19.13 4.16
C ILE A 198 4.65 18.81 3.02
N LEU A 199 5.17 18.20 1.94
CA LEU A 199 4.38 17.57 0.88
C LEU A 199 4.43 16.06 1.11
N TYR A 200 3.31 15.50 1.54
CA TYR A 200 3.17 14.09 1.85
C TYR A 200 2.37 13.40 0.74
N ILE A 201 2.98 12.46 0.04
CA ILE A 201 2.30 11.72 -1.02
C ILE A 201 1.86 10.39 -0.45
N SER A 202 0.57 10.13 -0.46
CA SER A 202 -0.01 8.87 -0.04
C SER A 202 -1.35 8.64 -0.72
N HIS A 203 -1.70 7.37 -0.86
CA HIS A 203 -3.02 6.90 -1.25
C HIS A 203 -3.72 6.19 -0.07
N ARG A 204 -3.05 6.04 1.09
CA ARG A 204 -3.59 5.39 2.30
C ARG A 204 -4.41 6.38 3.10
N MET A 205 -5.72 6.10 3.21
CA MET A 205 -6.64 6.98 3.93
C MET A 205 -6.36 7.05 5.43
N SER A 206 -5.82 5.97 6.02
CA SER A 206 -5.34 5.96 7.41
C SER A 206 -4.32 7.06 7.69
N ASP A 207 -3.30 7.17 6.84
CA ASP A 207 -2.25 8.17 6.95
C ASP A 207 -2.82 9.58 6.81
N ILE A 208 -3.64 9.77 5.76
CA ILE A 208 -4.22 11.07 5.40
C ILE A 208 -5.08 11.62 6.53
N ARG A 209 -5.91 10.77 7.14
CA ARG A 209 -6.76 11.15 8.28
C ARG A 209 -5.95 11.57 9.50
N GLN A 210 -4.76 10.98 9.68
CA GLN A 210 -3.93 11.23 10.86
C GLN A 210 -3.10 12.52 10.75
N ILE A 211 -2.57 12.85 9.56
CA ILE A 211 -1.56 13.90 9.44
C ILE A 211 -1.98 15.10 8.59
N ALA A 212 -3.01 14.98 7.73
CA ALA A 212 -3.32 16.03 6.77
C ALA A 212 -3.84 17.32 7.40
N ASP A 213 -3.23 18.45 7.08
CA ASP A 213 -3.81 19.77 7.27
C ASP A 213 -4.58 20.22 6.04
N LYS A 214 -4.16 19.75 4.85
CA LYS A 214 -4.74 20.05 3.55
C LYS A 214 -4.55 18.88 2.62
N ILE A 215 -5.55 18.62 1.79
CA ILE A 215 -5.50 17.57 0.75
C ILE A 215 -5.60 18.22 -0.61
N ILE A 216 -4.71 17.81 -1.52
CA ILE A 216 -4.74 18.17 -2.93
C ILE A 216 -4.86 16.88 -3.74
N CYS A 217 -5.85 16.81 -4.61
CA CYS A 217 -6.07 15.65 -5.48
C CYS A 217 -5.59 15.94 -6.89
N MET A 218 -4.81 15.01 -7.45
CA MET A 218 -4.38 15.04 -8.85
C MET A 218 -5.06 13.95 -9.66
N ARG A 219 -5.52 14.31 -10.86
CA ARG A 219 -6.07 13.38 -11.84
C ARG A 219 -5.71 13.83 -13.25
N ASP A 220 -5.27 12.90 -14.09
CA ASP A 220 -4.96 13.12 -15.52
C ASP A 220 -4.04 14.31 -15.77
N GLY A 221 -3.07 14.53 -14.89
CA GLY A 221 -2.09 15.61 -14.97
C GLY A 221 -2.57 16.97 -14.49
N SER A 222 -3.74 17.07 -13.85
CA SER A 222 -4.34 18.31 -13.36
C SER A 222 -4.73 18.21 -11.88
N ILE A 223 -4.87 19.35 -11.18
CA ILE A 223 -5.48 19.38 -9.85
C ILE A 223 -7.00 19.24 -10.01
N SER A 224 -7.56 18.17 -9.46
CA SER A 224 -8.99 17.86 -9.52
C SER A 224 -9.77 18.32 -8.28
N GLY A 225 -9.07 18.61 -7.18
CA GLY A 225 -9.69 19.10 -5.94
C GLY A 225 -8.67 19.59 -4.94
N THR A 226 -9.10 20.52 -4.06
CA THR A 226 -8.31 21.01 -2.93
C THR A 226 -9.22 21.15 -1.71
N PHE A 227 -8.85 20.50 -0.60
CA PHE A 227 -9.63 20.41 0.63
C PHE A 227 -8.78 20.91 1.80
N ALA A 228 -9.16 22.05 2.36
CA ALA A 228 -8.41 22.71 3.44
C ALA A 228 -9.32 23.17 4.61
N GLN A 229 -10.65 23.09 4.46
CA GLN A 229 -11.58 23.41 5.53
C GLN A 229 -11.69 22.24 6.51
N LYS A 230 -11.58 22.52 7.81
CA LYS A 230 -11.76 21.48 8.84
C LYS A 230 -13.21 21.45 9.33
N PRO A 231 -13.80 20.24 9.52
CA PRO A 231 -13.18 18.94 9.26
C PRO A 231 -12.92 18.73 7.77
N LEU A 232 -11.80 18.03 7.42
CA LEU A 232 -11.46 17.76 6.03
C LEU A 232 -12.51 16.84 5.39
N ASP A 233 -12.92 17.19 4.17
CA ASP A 233 -13.83 16.36 3.37
C ASP A 233 -13.05 15.23 2.67
N TYR A 234 -12.89 14.12 3.37
CA TYR A 234 -12.17 12.95 2.85
C TYR A 234 -12.93 12.25 1.70
N GLU A 235 -14.27 12.22 1.76
CA GLU A 235 -15.10 11.61 0.71
C GLU A 235 -15.04 12.43 -0.57
N GLY A 236 -15.15 13.75 -0.45
CA GLY A 236 -14.94 14.67 -1.56
C GLY A 236 -13.54 14.54 -2.17
N ALA A 237 -12.50 14.35 -1.34
CA ALA A 237 -11.14 14.16 -1.81
C ALA A 237 -10.98 12.87 -2.61
N VAL A 238 -11.52 11.75 -2.12
CA VAL A 238 -11.54 10.47 -2.87
C VAL A 238 -12.33 10.62 -4.16
N THR A 239 -13.50 11.26 -4.11
CA THR A 239 -14.34 11.55 -5.30
C THR A 239 -13.57 12.38 -6.34
N ALA A 240 -12.87 13.43 -5.92
CA ALA A 240 -12.08 14.28 -6.81
C ALA A 240 -10.91 13.51 -7.45
N MET A 241 -10.29 12.59 -6.69
CA MET A 241 -9.21 11.76 -7.18
C MET A 241 -9.67 10.75 -8.23
N ILE A 242 -10.83 10.12 -8.02
CA ILE A 242 -11.36 9.03 -8.88
C ILE A 242 -12.16 9.59 -10.05
N GLY A 243 -12.89 10.71 -9.85
CA GLY A 243 -13.74 11.35 -10.85
C GLY A 243 -15.21 10.97 -10.83
N HIS A 244 -15.58 10.04 -9.97
CA HIS A 244 -16.98 9.67 -9.74
C HIS A 244 -17.19 9.60 -8.22
N LYS A 245 -18.41 9.92 -7.75
CA LYS A 245 -18.78 9.55 -6.38
C LYS A 245 -18.50 8.06 -6.20
N MET A 246 -17.92 7.68 -5.05
CA MET A 246 -17.97 6.28 -4.64
C MET A 246 -19.43 5.88 -4.77
N THR A 247 -19.76 5.07 -5.75
CA THR A 247 -21.04 4.38 -5.75
C THR A 247 -21.02 3.59 -4.46
N GLU A 248 -21.97 3.88 -3.57
CA GLU A 248 -22.30 2.93 -2.53
C GLU A 248 -22.44 1.60 -3.25
N VAL A 249 -21.49 0.71 -3.02
CA VAL A 249 -21.60 -0.64 -3.58
C VAL A 249 -22.85 -1.16 -2.91
N ASN A 250 -23.94 -1.32 -3.70
CA ASN A 250 -25.14 -1.96 -3.22
C ASN A 250 -24.76 -3.42 -2.96
N VAL A 251 -24.13 -3.63 -1.79
CA VAL A 251 -23.76 -4.94 -1.30
C VAL A 251 -25.10 -5.65 -1.10
N LYS A 252 -25.47 -6.50 -2.03
CA LYS A 252 -26.55 -7.43 -1.84
C LYS A 252 -26.00 -8.47 -0.86
N ILE A 253 -26.37 -8.33 0.41
CA ILE A 253 -26.09 -9.36 1.40
C ILE A 253 -26.83 -10.60 0.89
N PRO A 254 -26.11 -11.67 0.50
CA PRO A 254 -26.77 -12.88 0.04
C PRO A 254 -27.62 -13.42 1.19
N GLU A 255 -28.82 -13.88 0.90
CA GLU A 255 -29.55 -14.73 1.86
C GLU A 255 -28.59 -15.84 2.28
N LYS A 256 -28.58 -16.20 3.57
CA LYS A 256 -27.69 -17.22 4.12
C LYS A 256 -27.78 -18.49 3.28
N GLY A 257 -26.78 -18.72 2.46
CA GLY A 257 -26.65 -19.88 1.60
C GLY A 257 -26.14 -21.11 2.36
N VAL A 258 -25.64 -22.09 1.61
CA VAL A 258 -24.98 -23.27 2.16
C VAL A 258 -23.68 -22.82 2.85
N GLU A 259 -23.41 -23.35 4.06
CA GLU A 259 -22.15 -23.13 4.78
C GLU A 259 -21.00 -23.79 4.01
N ILE A 260 -20.02 -23.01 3.56
CA ILE A 260 -18.86 -23.48 2.82
C ILE A 260 -17.66 -23.65 3.74
N LEU A 261 -17.35 -22.65 4.56
CA LEU A 261 -16.23 -22.69 5.49
C LEU A 261 -16.75 -22.51 6.93
N SER A 262 -16.26 -23.37 7.84
CA SER A 262 -16.49 -23.20 9.27
C SER A 262 -15.19 -23.39 10.04
N LEU A 263 -14.85 -22.45 10.89
CA LEU A 263 -13.78 -22.52 11.85
C LEU A 263 -14.39 -22.76 13.23
N SER A 264 -13.92 -23.77 13.93
CA SER A 264 -14.38 -24.12 15.28
C SER A 264 -13.20 -24.15 16.22
N ASP A 265 -13.21 -23.23 17.18
CA ASP A 265 -12.21 -23.08 18.23
C ASP A 265 -10.77 -23.00 17.67
N LEU A 266 -10.63 -22.41 16.48
CA LEU A 266 -9.36 -22.33 15.76
C LEU A 266 -8.42 -21.36 16.46
N ARG A 267 -7.24 -21.83 16.86
CA ARG A 267 -6.17 -20.97 17.37
C ARG A 267 -5.00 -20.96 16.39
N LEU A 268 -4.50 -19.77 16.12
CA LEU A 268 -3.38 -19.57 15.20
C LEU A 268 -2.05 -19.97 15.83
N ASP A 269 -1.88 -19.66 17.13
CA ASP A 269 -0.74 -20.04 17.96
C ASP A 269 -1.14 -20.16 19.45
N GLU A 270 -0.14 -20.31 20.33
CA GLU A 270 -0.36 -20.49 21.77
C GLU A 270 -0.99 -19.28 22.47
N GLU A 271 -0.75 -18.06 21.95
CA GLU A 271 -1.22 -16.81 22.56
C GLU A 271 -2.58 -16.35 22.00
N SER A 272 -2.99 -16.86 20.84
CA SER A 272 -4.25 -16.45 20.19
C SER A 272 -5.48 -17.02 20.90
N LEU A 273 -6.58 -16.27 20.87
CA LEU A 273 -7.90 -16.73 21.29
C LEU A 273 -8.52 -17.66 20.22
N GLU A 274 -9.61 -18.30 20.58
CA GLU A 274 -10.37 -19.19 19.70
C GLU A 274 -11.14 -18.38 18.65
N ILE A 275 -10.92 -18.69 17.38
CA ILE A 275 -11.64 -18.11 16.26
C ILE A 275 -12.77 -19.05 15.87
N ASN A 276 -14.00 -18.56 15.97
CA ASN A 276 -15.22 -19.20 15.51
C ASN A 276 -15.81 -18.36 14.36
N LEU A 277 -15.85 -18.91 13.15
CA LEU A 277 -16.26 -18.18 11.95
C LEU A 277 -16.99 -19.11 10.99
N LYS A 278 -18.05 -18.60 10.37
CA LYS A 278 -18.76 -19.29 9.28
C LYS A 278 -18.82 -18.38 8.07
N ILE A 279 -18.53 -18.92 6.89
CA ILE A 279 -18.67 -18.23 5.62
C ILE A 279 -19.55 -19.05 4.70
N TYR A 280 -20.47 -18.36 4.04
CA TYR A 280 -21.52 -18.98 3.25
C TYR A 280 -21.23 -18.88 1.76
N GLN A 281 -21.91 -19.71 0.97
CA GLN A 281 -21.87 -19.65 -0.49
C GLN A 281 -22.29 -18.27 -0.98
N ASN A 282 -21.62 -17.77 -1.99
CA ASN A 282 -21.81 -16.44 -2.60
C ASN A 282 -21.45 -15.26 -1.67
N GLU A 283 -20.91 -15.53 -0.49
CA GLU A 283 -20.49 -14.50 0.45
C GLU A 283 -19.04 -14.07 0.19
N VAL A 284 -18.80 -12.77 0.20
CA VAL A 284 -17.46 -12.16 0.21
C VAL A 284 -17.22 -11.57 1.60
N VAL A 285 -16.31 -12.15 2.34
CA VAL A 285 -15.89 -11.68 3.68
C VAL A 285 -14.54 -11.01 3.57
N ALA A 286 -14.44 -9.74 3.99
CA ALA A 286 -13.15 -9.10 4.13
C ALA A 286 -12.64 -9.20 5.56
N VAL A 287 -11.34 -9.43 5.71
CA VAL A 287 -10.63 -9.43 7.00
C VAL A 287 -9.64 -8.28 6.99
N THR A 288 -9.88 -7.28 7.84
CA THR A 288 -8.99 -6.13 8.02
C THR A 288 -8.31 -6.15 9.38
N GLY A 289 -7.28 -5.36 9.56
CA GLY A 289 -6.51 -5.26 10.81
C GLY A 289 -5.09 -4.81 10.54
N LEU A 290 -4.36 -4.51 11.60
CA LEU A 290 -2.97 -4.04 11.52
C LEU A 290 -2.04 -5.09 10.90
N LEU A 291 -0.86 -4.64 10.47
CA LEU A 291 0.22 -5.56 10.09
C LEU A 291 0.62 -6.39 11.34
N GLY A 292 0.73 -7.71 11.16
CA GLY A 292 0.99 -8.62 12.28
C GLY A 292 -0.25 -9.09 13.04
N SER A 293 -1.46 -8.67 12.65
CA SER A 293 -2.71 -9.09 13.30
C SER A 293 -3.11 -10.56 13.08
N GLY A 294 -2.32 -11.34 12.31
CA GLY A 294 -2.58 -12.77 12.06
C GLY A 294 -3.28 -13.08 10.73
N LYS A 295 -3.62 -12.07 9.91
CA LYS A 295 -4.31 -12.23 8.61
C LYS A 295 -3.62 -13.25 7.69
N THR A 296 -2.35 -13.01 7.36
CA THR A 296 -1.55 -13.90 6.49
C THR A 296 -1.35 -15.28 7.12
N GLN A 297 -1.30 -15.39 8.46
CA GLN A 297 -1.21 -16.67 9.15
C GLN A 297 -2.49 -17.47 8.96
N LEU A 298 -3.66 -16.86 9.15
CA LEU A 298 -4.96 -17.49 8.86
C LEU A 298 -5.07 -17.92 7.39
N ALA A 299 -4.71 -17.03 6.46
CA ALA A 299 -4.70 -17.37 5.03
C ALA A 299 -3.79 -18.58 4.73
N SER A 300 -2.59 -18.62 5.34
CA SER A 300 -1.62 -19.72 5.20
C SER A 300 -2.13 -21.04 5.76
N ILE A 301 -2.87 -21.01 6.86
CA ILE A 301 -3.53 -22.19 7.44
C ILE A 301 -4.61 -22.72 6.48
N LEU A 302 -5.46 -21.83 5.97
CA LEU A 302 -6.51 -22.22 5.03
C LEU A 302 -5.98 -22.82 3.73
N PHE A 303 -4.77 -22.42 3.32
CA PHE A 303 -4.14 -22.96 2.11
C PHE A 303 -3.16 -24.11 2.35
N GLY A 304 -3.02 -24.60 3.58
CA GLY A 304 -2.15 -25.72 3.90
C GLY A 304 -0.65 -25.41 3.86
N VAL A 305 -0.26 -24.14 3.92
CA VAL A 305 1.13 -23.68 4.05
C VAL A 305 1.59 -23.81 5.50
N MET A 306 0.69 -23.55 6.43
CA MET A 306 0.92 -23.66 7.89
C MET A 306 -0.16 -24.54 8.51
N LYS A 307 0.16 -25.14 9.66
CA LYS A 307 -0.82 -25.86 10.49
C LYS A 307 -1.34 -24.93 11.59
N GLN A 308 -2.62 -25.06 11.90
CA GLN A 308 -3.21 -24.42 13.08
C GLN A 308 -2.59 -24.99 14.38
N PHE A 309 -2.60 -24.17 15.42
CA PHE A 309 -2.17 -24.63 16.74
C PHE A 309 -3.19 -25.59 17.35
N SER A 310 -4.47 -25.24 17.32
CA SER A 310 -5.59 -26.09 17.77
C SER A 310 -6.89 -25.76 17.04
N GLY A 311 -7.94 -26.47 17.33
CA GLY A 311 -9.26 -26.30 16.72
C GLY A 311 -9.44 -27.09 15.43
N LYS A 312 -10.55 -26.84 14.74
CA LYS A 312 -10.93 -27.56 13.52
C LYS A 312 -11.39 -26.62 12.44
N VAL A 313 -11.06 -26.96 11.21
CA VAL A 313 -11.57 -26.31 10.00
C VAL A 313 -12.47 -27.30 9.27
N TYR A 314 -13.62 -26.84 8.81
CA TYR A 314 -14.56 -27.61 8.01
C TYR A 314 -14.76 -26.89 6.66
N LEU A 315 -14.70 -27.66 5.58
CA LEU A 315 -15.00 -27.22 4.23
C LEU A 315 -16.14 -28.08 3.67
N ASN A 316 -17.23 -27.44 3.25
CA ASN A 316 -18.45 -28.14 2.80
C ASN A 316 -18.95 -29.19 3.82
N GLY A 317 -18.86 -28.89 5.13
CA GLY A 317 -19.25 -29.75 6.23
C GLY A 317 -18.28 -30.88 6.56
N ASN A 318 -17.20 -31.08 5.82
CA ASN A 318 -16.18 -32.09 6.08
C ASN A 318 -14.96 -31.50 6.77
N ILE A 319 -14.28 -32.31 7.60
CA ILE A 319 -13.02 -31.89 8.24
C ILE A 319 -12.00 -31.57 7.13
N TYR A 320 -11.42 -30.39 7.20
CA TYR A 320 -10.46 -29.85 6.28
C TYR A 320 -9.12 -29.61 6.97
N SER A 321 -8.08 -30.34 6.57
CA SER A 321 -6.74 -30.23 7.14
C SER A 321 -5.69 -30.59 6.10
N PRO A 322 -5.48 -29.73 5.07
CA PRO A 322 -4.54 -30.02 4.01
C PRO A 322 -3.10 -30.00 4.54
N SER A 323 -2.30 -30.93 4.04
CA SER A 323 -0.86 -31.05 4.36
C SER A 323 0.02 -30.20 3.46
N SER A 324 -0.55 -29.66 2.38
CA SER A 324 0.17 -28.86 1.38
C SER A 324 -0.79 -27.98 0.55
N PRO A 325 -0.28 -26.92 -0.12
CA PRO A 325 -1.05 -26.14 -1.08
C PRO A 325 -1.66 -26.98 -2.21
N LEU A 326 -0.92 -27.96 -2.71
CA LEU A 326 -1.42 -28.87 -3.77
C LEU A 326 -2.65 -29.64 -3.31
N GLU A 327 -2.67 -30.10 -2.07
CA GLU A 327 -3.83 -30.79 -1.49
C GLU A 327 -5.00 -29.82 -1.28
N ALA A 328 -4.72 -28.58 -0.83
CA ALA A 328 -5.74 -27.55 -0.69
C ALA A 328 -6.42 -27.23 -2.05
N ILE A 329 -5.65 -27.09 -3.12
CA ILE A 329 -6.18 -26.90 -4.48
C ILE A 329 -7.09 -28.07 -4.89
N LYS A 330 -6.67 -29.30 -4.66
CA LYS A 330 -7.46 -30.51 -4.97
C LYS A 330 -8.76 -30.60 -4.16
N LEU A 331 -8.76 -30.06 -2.95
CA LEU A 331 -9.95 -29.96 -2.09
C LEU A 331 -10.84 -28.74 -2.42
N GLY A 332 -10.48 -27.95 -3.43
CA GLY A 332 -11.24 -26.83 -3.91
C GLY A 332 -10.99 -25.52 -3.14
N VAL A 333 -9.80 -25.34 -2.58
CA VAL A 333 -9.36 -24.06 -1.98
C VAL A 333 -8.27 -23.46 -2.86
N HIS A 334 -8.51 -22.24 -3.36
CA HIS A 334 -7.57 -21.48 -4.16
C HIS A 334 -7.07 -20.27 -3.39
N MET A 335 -5.80 -19.89 -3.56
CA MET A 335 -5.23 -18.75 -2.84
C MET A 335 -4.29 -17.90 -3.68
N SER A 336 -4.55 -16.58 -3.68
CA SER A 336 -3.59 -15.57 -4.13
C SER A 336 -2.76 -15.10 -2.94
N PRO A 337 -1.42 -15.28 -2.95
CA PRO A 337 -0.56 -14.86 -1.83
C PRO A 337 -0.31 -13.34 -1.85
N LYS A 338 0.06 -12.80 -0.68
CA LYS A 338 0.30 -11.38 -0.44
C LYS A 338 1.43 -10.80 -1.29
N ASP A 339 2.59 -11.44 -1.32
CA ASP A 339 3.77 -10.92 -2.03
C ASP A 339 3.76 -11.38 -3.49
N ARG A 340 3.32 -10.46 -4.35
CA ARG A 340 3.26 -10.71 -5.80
C ARG A 340 4.63 -11.02 -6.39
N SER A 341 5.64 -10.23 -6.05
CA SER A 341 6.94 -10.27 -6.73
C SER A 341 7.80 -11.46 -6.35
N SER A 342 7.68 -11.95 -5.12
CA SER A 342 8.46 -13.09 -4.63
C SER A 342 7.70 -14.41 -4.64
N ASN A 343 6.35 -14.37 -4.50
CA ASN A 343 5.57 -15.59 -4.25
C ASN A 343 4.51 -15.90 -5.31
N ALA A 344 4.18 -14.96 -6.19
CA ALA A 344 3.06 -15.14 -7.10
C ALA A 344 3.45 -15.06 -8.59
N VAL A 345 4.33 -14.13 -8.96
CA VAL A 345 4.75 -13.94 -10.35
C VAL A 345 6.01 -14.74 -10.64
N ILE A 346 6.00 -15.51 -11.73
CA ILE A 346 7.19 -16.16 -12.28
C ILE A 346 7.70 -15.22 -13.39
N LYS A 347 8.78 -14.51 -13.10
CA LYS A 347 9.28 -13.40 -13.91
C LYS A 347 9.66 -13.77 -15.33
N ASP A 348 10.27 -14.94 -15.50
CA ASP A 348 10.71 -15.45 -16.81
C ASP A 348 9.57 -16.05 -17.66
N PHE A 349 8.32 -15.97 -17.16
CA PHE A 349 7.16 -16.52 -17.86
C PHE A 349 6.30 -15.39 -18.46
N ASP A 350 5.68 -15.74 -19.60
CA ASP A 350 4.62 -14.94 -20.22
C ASP A 350 3.32 -14.96 -19.40
N ILE A 351 2.33 -14.19 -19.84
CA ILE A 351 1.01 -14.11 -19.19
C ILE A 351 0.31 -15.46 -19.21
N GLU A 352 0.31 -16.18 -20.36
CA GLU A 352 -0.35 -17.48 -20.50
C GLU A 352 0.15 -18.48 -19.45
N ARG A 353 1.48 -18.62 -19.34
CA ARG A 353 2.10 -19.52 -18.36
C ARG A 353 1.85 -19.09 -16.93
N ASN A 354 1.95 -17.79 -16.64
CA ASN A 354 1.64 -17.26 -15.33
C ASN A 354 0.20 -17.52 -14.91
N LEU A 355 -0.76 -17.46 -15.82
CA LEU A 355 -2.16 -17.77 -15.57
C LEU A 355 -2.38 -19.27 -15.31
N THR A 356 -1.82 -20.14 -16.15
CA THR A 356 -2.28 -21.52 -16.27
C THR A 356 -1.51 -22.52 -15.40
N ILE A 357 -0.33 -22.15 -14.87
CA ILE A 357 0.60 -23.07 -14.19
C ILE A 357 -0.02 -23.94 -13.08
N PRO A 358 -0.94 -23.48 -12.21
CA PRO A 358 -1.49 -24.32 -11.14
C PRO A 358 -2.41 -25.43 -11.68
N PHE A 359 -2.93 -25.28 -12.89
CA PHE A 359 -3.97 -26.12 -13.48
C PHE A 359 -3.54 -26.81 -14.76
N LEU A 360 -2.23 -26.97 -15.02
CA LEU A 360 -1.72 -27.60 -16.24
C LEU A 360 -2.25 -29.02 -16.45
N SER A 361 -2.53 -29.77 -15.36
CA SER A 361 -3.14 -31.10 -15.44
C SER A 361 -4.49 -31.09 -16.14
N ASP A 362 -5.29 -30.04 -15.96
CA ASP A 362 -6.65 -29.92 -16.51
C ASP A 362 -6.62 -29.64 -18.01
N TYR A 363 -5.50 -29.06 -18.47
CA TYR A 363 -5.23 -28.77 -19.89
C TYR A 363 -4.31 -29.80 -20.53
N SER A 364 -4.19 -31.00 -19.94
CA SER A 364 -3.37 -32.08 -20.47
C SER A 364 -4.20 -33.30 -20.88
N TRP A 365 -3.69 -34.10 -21.83
CA TRP A 365 -4.22 -35.39 -22.18
C TRP A 365 -3.05 -36.33 -22.42
N LEU A 366 -3.02 -37.48 -21.75
CA LEU A 366 -1.90 -38.42 -21.78
C LEU A 366 -0.52 -37.74 -21.59
N SER A 367 -0.41 -36.82 -20.64
CA SER A 367 0.78 -36.00 -20.37
C SER A 367 1.19 -35.01 -21.47
N LEU A 368 0.36 -34.83 -22.50
CA LEU A 368 0.57 -33.83 -23.56
C LEU A 368 -0.30 -32.61 -23.29
N LEU A 369 0.33 -31.42 -23.26
CA LEU A 369 -0.38 -30.17 -23.08
C LEU A 369 -1.18 -29.76 -24.31
N LYS A 370 -2.40 -29.31 -24.09
CA LYS A 370 -3.30 -28.76 -25.12
C LYS A 370 -3.04 -27.27 -25.28
N PHE A 371 -1.98 -26.86 -25.98
CA PHE A 371 -1.55 -25.48 -26.12
C PHE A 371 -2.67 -24.53 -26.60
N ASN A 372 -3.53 -24.96 -27.53
CA ASN A 372 -4.65 -24.12 -27.97
C ASN A 372 -5.67 -23.84 -26.84
N SER A 373 -5.87 -24.79 -25.93
CA SER A 373 -6.78 -24.60 -24.79
C SER A 373 -6.17 -23.62 -23.76
N LEU A 374 -4.86 -23.76 -23.49
CA LEU A 374 -4.14 -22.81 -22.61
C LEU A 374 -4.22 -21.39 -23.16
N LYS A 375 -3.94 -21.23 -24.45
CA LYS A 375 -3.99 -19.94 -25.14
C LYS A 375 -5.40 -19.31 -25.09
N ASN A 376 -6.44 -20.11 -25.34
CA ASN A 376 -7.81 -19.60 -25.35
C ASN A 376 -8.23 -19.13 -23.96
N VAL A 377 -7.98 -19.93 -22.91
CA VAL A 377 -8.34 -19.54 -21.54
C VAL A 377 -7.56 -18.31 -21.08
N ALA A 378 -6.31 -18.16 -21.50
CA ALA A 378 -5.52 -16.97 -21.19
C ALA A 378 -6.12 -15.72 -21.86
N LYS A 379 -6.52 -15.82 -23.13
CA LYS A 379 -7.19 -14.70 -23.85
C LYS A 379 -8.51 -14.31 -23.23
N GLU A 380 -9.34 -15.27 -22.84
CA GLU A 380 -10.60 -15.03 -22.15
C GLU A 380 -10.35 -14.28 -20.83
N THR A 381 -9.41 -14.78 -20.02
CA THR A 381 -9.07 -14.14 -18.73
C THR A 381 -8.50 -12.73 -18.91
N ILE A 382 -7.67 -12.51 -19.94
CA ILE A 382 -7.16 -11.17 -20.29
C ILE A 382 -8.31 -10.21 -20.60
N SER A 383 -9.27 -10.68 -21.38
CA SER A 383 -10.47 -9.90 -21.76
C SER A 383 -11.35 -9.59 -20.55
N ASP A 384 -11.68 -10.61 -19.75
CA ASP A 384 -12.62 -10.51 -18.62
C ASP A 384 -12.09 -9.59 -17.50
N LEU A 385 -10.80 -9.65 -17.21
CA LEU A 385 -10.15 -8.78 -16.22
C LEU A 385 -9.68 -7.43 -16.80
N GLY A 386 -9.83 -7.22 -18.10
CA GLY A 386 -9.34 -6.01 -18.77
C GLY A 386 -7.84 -5.81 -18.55
N ILE A 387 -7.04 -6.87 -18.72
CA ILE A 387 -5.57 -6.80 -18.62
C ILE A 387 -5.03 -6.08 -19.84
N VAL A 388 -4.28 -5.00 -19.64
CA VAL A 388 -3.68 -4.24 -20.73
C VAL A 388 -2.34 -4.85 -21.11
N CYS A 389 -2.32 -5.55 -22.25
CA CYS A 389 -1.16 -6.21 -22.86
C CYS A 389 -1.30 -6.20 -24.39
N GLN A 390 -0.26 -6.56 -25.14
CA GLN A 390 -0.34 -6.75 -26.58
C GLN A 390 -0.84 -8.15 -26.94
N SER A 391 -0.41 -9.15 -26.19
CA SER A 391 -0.82 -10.55 -26.36
C SER A 391 -0.64 -11.36 -25.07
N GLU A 392 -1.18 -12.57 -25.06
CA GLU A 392 -0.99 -13.58 -24.01
C GLU A 392 0.47 -14.03 -23.84
N ASN A 393 1.32 -13.79 -24.86
CA ASN A 393 2.74 -14.15 -24.85
C ASN A 393 3.65 -13.03 -24.33
N ASP A 394 3.09 -11.87 -23.93
CA ASP A 394 3.89 -10.79 -23.37
C ASP A 394 4.53 -11.25 -22.06
N GLU A 395 5.80 -10.88 -21.83
CA GLU A 395 6.49 -11.13 -20.57
C GLU A 395 5.79 -10.41 -19.43
N ILE A 396 5.55 -11.09 -18.32
CA ILE A 396 4.80 -10.55 -17.18
C ILE A 396 5.45 -9.27 -16.61
N GLU A 397 6.78 -9.15 -16.70
CA GLU A 397 7.51 -7.98 -16.21
C GLU A 397 7.26 -6.70 -17.03
N THR A 398 6.79 -6.83 -18.26
CA THR A 398 6.44 -5.68 -19.11
C THR A 398 5.13 -5.01 -18.69
N LEU A 399 4.32 -5.71 -17.90
CA LEU A 399 3.04 -5.18 -17.43
C LEU A 399 3.21 -4.22 -16.24
N SER A 400 2.30 -3.26 -16.15
CA SER A 400 2.15 -2.44 -14.94
C SER A 400 1.80 -3.30 -13.73
N GLY A 401 2.13 -2.83 -12.51
CA GLY A 401 1.82 -3.55 -11.27
C GLY A 401 0.35 -3.95 -11.14
N GLY A 402 -0.58 -3.08 -11.55
CA GLY A 402 -2.02 -3.39 -11.55
C GLY A 402 -2.38 -4.53 -12.51
N ASN A 403 -1.80 -4.55 -13.72
CA ASN A 403 -2.04 -5.63 -14.68
C ASN A 403 -1.41 -6.96 -14.24
N GLN A 404 -0.20 -6.92 -13.64
CA GLN A 404 0.39 -8.12 -13.02
C GLN A 404 -0.53 -8.68 -11.92
N GLN A 405 -1.13 -7.82 -11.10
CA GLN A 405 -2.04 -8.25 -10.04
C GLN A 405 -3.31 -8.88 -10.61
N LYS A 406 -3.85 -8.34 -11.70
CA LYS A 406 -4.97 -8.95 -12.43
C LYS A 406 -4.62 -10.34 -12.93
N VAL A 407 -3.41 -10.58 -13.44
CA VAL A 407 -2.94 -11.92 -13.84
C VAL A 407 -2.88 -12.85 -12.63
N VAL A 408 -2.33 -12.40 -11.50
CA VAL A 408 -2.21 -13.22 -10.28
C VAL A 408 -3.57 -13.60 -9.72
N VAL A 409 -4.54 -12.69 -9.67
CA VAL A 409 -5.91 -12.99 -9.23
C VAL A 409 -6.63 -13.87 -10.25
N GLY A 410 -6.52 -13.54 -11.54
CA GLY A 410 -7.13 -14.29 -12.65
C GLY A 410 -6.71 -15.75 -12.68
N ARG A 411 -5.44 -16.06 -12.38
CA ARG A 411 -4.93 -17.43 -12.25
C ARG A 411 -5.82 -18.31 -11.38
N TRP A 412 -6.27 -17.79 -10.24
CA TRP A 412 -7.03 -18.56 -9.27
C TRP A 412 -8.54 -18.60 -9.56
N LEU A 413 -8.98 -17.85 -10.56
CA LEU A 413 -10.35 -17.84 -11.08
C LEU A 413 -10.53 -18.73 -12.31
N LEU A 414 -9.45 -19.31 -12.87
CA LEU A 414 -9.53 -20.19 -14.05
C LEU A 414 -10.34 -21.46 -13.82
N GLN A 415 -10.37 -21.96 -12.59
CA GLN A 415 -11.09 -23.16 -12.22
C GLN A 415 -12.05 -22.90 -11.07
N ASN A 416 -13.13 -23.67 -11.00
CA ASN A 416 -14.08 -23.57 -9.89
C ASN A 416 -13.43 -23.98 -8.58
N CYS A 417 -13.73 -23.23 -7.53
CA CYS A 417 -13.32 -23.54 -6.17
C CYS A 417 -14.50 -23.40 -5.20
N SER A 418 -14.44 -24.09 -4.07
CA SER A 418 -15.38 -23.90 -2.96
C SER A 418 -15.04 -22.67 -2.15
N LEU A 419 -13.74 -22.42 -1.96
CA LEU A 419 -13.22 -21.28 -1.20
C LEU A 419 -12.10 -20.57 -1.98
N LEU A 420 -12.28 -19.27 -2.21
CA LEU A 420 -11.24 -18.39 -2.73
C LEU A 420 -10.65 -17.57 -1.59
N VAL A 421 -9.34 -17.66 -1.39
CA VAL A 421 -8.57 -16.89 -0.40
C VAL A 421 -7.70 -15.88 -1.13
N LEU A 422 -7.84 -14.60 -0.81
CA LEU A 422 -7.05 -13.52 -1.40
C LEU A 422 -6.31 -12.77 -0.29
N ASP A 423 -4.99 -12.87 -0.24
CA ASP A 423 -4.16 -12.16 0.74
C ASP A 423 -3.60 -10.89 0.13
N GLU A 424 -4.12 -9.75 0.56
CA GLU A 424 -3.81 -8.39 0.10
C GLU A 424 -3.82 -8.24 -1.44
N PRO A 425 -4.92 -8.61 -2.12
CA PRO A 425 -4.98 -8.61 -3.59
C PRO A 425 -4.89 -7.21 -4.20
N PHE A 426 -4.96 -6.16 -3.40
CA PHE A 426 -4.92 -4.76 -3.83
C PHE A 426 -3.59 -4.08 -3.55
N GLN A 427 -2.60 -4.80 -3.02
CA GLN A 427 -1.29 -4.22 -2.69
C GLN A 427 -0.56 -3.70 -3.93
N GLY A 428 -0.20 -2.41 -3.90
CA GLY A 428 0.58 -1.76 -4.96
C GLY A 428 -0.16 -1.63 -6.29
N VAL A 429 -1.49 -1.60 -6.27
CA VAL A 429 -2.33 -1.31 -7.44
C VAL A 429 -3.02 0.04 -7.28
N ASP A 430 -3.31 0.69 -8.41
CA ASP A 430 -4.10 1.91 -8.38
C ASP A 430 -5.59 1.63 -8.14
N ILE A 431 -6.34 2.68 -7.83
CA ILE A 431 -7.75 2.58 -7.47
C ILE A 431 -8.60 2.02 -8.62
N LYS A 432 -8.24 2.30 -9.89
CA LYS A 432 -8.96 1.74 -11.04
C LYS A 432 -8.75 0.23 -11.11
N ALA A 433 -7.50 -0.23 -11.05
CA ALA A 433 -7.18 -1.65 -11.07
C ALA A 433 -7.79 -2.38 -9.85
N ARG A 434 -7.81 -1.75 -8.65
CA ARG A 434 -8.48 -2.26 -7.47
C ARG A 434 -9.96 -2.51 -7.71
N ARG A 435 -10.67 -1.53 -8.30
CA ARG A 435 -12.09 -1.67 -8.64
C ARG A 435 -12.36 -2.74 -9.67
N ASP A 436 -11.55 -2.80 -10.73
CA ASP A 436 -11.68 -3.83 -11.76
C ASP A 436 -11.56 -5.23 -11.12
N ILE A 437 -10.56 -5.44 -10.27
CA ILE A 437 -10.35 -6.69 -9.53
C ILE A 437 -11.51 -6.96 -8.58
N GLY A 438 -11.95 -5.97 -7.79
CA GLY A 438 -13.04 -6.10 -6.82
C GLY A 438 -14.37 -6.45 -7.49
N ASN A 439 -14.71 -5.77 -8.58
CA ASN A 439 -15.90 -6.06 -9.37
C ASN A 439 -15.88 -7.49 -9.92
N HIS A 440 -14.74 -7.91 -10.48
CA HIS A 440 -14.60 -9.25 -11.04
C HIS A 440 -14.71 -10.35 -9.97
N ILE A 441 -14.14 -10.12 -8.78
CA ILE A 441 -14.30 -11.02 -7.63
C ILE A 441 -15.78 -11.18 -7.27
N ARG A 442 -16.54 -10.09 -7.25
CA ARG A 442 -17.97 -10.12 -6.91
C ARG A 442 -18.81 -10.74 -8.00
N GLU A 443 -18.62 -10.38 -9.26
CA GLU A 443 -19.35 -10.92 -10.41
C GLU A 443 -19.17 -12.43 -10.54
N THR A 444 -17.97 -12.93 -10.18
CA THR A 444 -17.64 -14.35 -10.24
C THR A 444 -17.82 -15.09 -8.91
N SER A 445 -18.39 -14.46 -7.86
CA SER A 445 -18.54 -15.06 -6.53
C SER A 445 -19.57 -16.19 -6.44
N ASN A 446 -20.29 -16.46 -7.50
CA ASN A 446 -21.32 -17.50 -7.56
C ASN A 446 -20.73 -18.90 -7.26
N ASN A 447 -21.47 -19.66 -6.43
CA ASN A 447 -21.14 -21.04 -6.03
C ASN A 447 -19.87 -21.23 -5.18
N ARG A 448 -19.26 -20.17 -4.66
CA ARG A 448 -18.13 -20.26 -3.75
C ARG A 448 -18.24 -19.28 -2.56
N ALA A 449 -17.48 -19.53 -1.51
CA ALA A 449 -17.17 -18.54 -0.50
C ALA A 449 -15.88 -17.79 -0.89
N THR A 450 -15.78 -16.51 -0.55
CA THR A 450 -14.56 -15.73 -0.79
C THR A 450 -14.14 -15.03 0.50
N ILE A 451 -12.88 -15.19 0.90
CA ILE A 451 -12.28 -14.45 2.00
C ILE A 451 -11.14 -13.59 1.46
N VAL A 452 -11.17 -12.30 1.78
CA VAL A 452 -10.22 -11.31 1.27
C VAL A 452 -9.55 -10.63 2.46
N PHE A 453 -8.27 -10.84 2.62
CA PHE A 453 -7.48 -10.14 3.63
C PHE A 453 -7.00 -8.82 3.03
N VAL A 454 -7.28 -7.72 3.70
CA VAL A 454 -6.97 -6.37 3.22
C VAL A 454 -6.19 -5.57 4.26
N ALA A 455 -5.38 -4.61 3.78
CA ALA A 455 -4.63 -3.72 4.64
C ALA A 455 -5.47 -2.51 5.07
N GLU A 456 -6.28 -1.97 4.15
CA GLU A 456 -7.06 -0.75 4.36
C GLU A 456 -8.55 -1.08 4.53
N LEU A 457 -9.21 -0.37 5.46
CA LEU A 457 -10.64 -0.54 5.70
C LEU A 457 -11.47 -0.20 4.45
N ASP A 458 -11.06 0.81 3.70
CA ASP A 458 -11.77 1.22 2.48
C ASP A 458 -11.78 0.10 1.41
N GLU A 459 -10.72 -0.72 1.36
CA GLU A 459 -10.66 -1.92 0.50
C GLU A 459 -11.69 -2.97 0.91
N ALA A 460 -11.87 -3.17 2.23
CA ALA A 460 -12.87 -4.08 2.77
C ALA A 460 -14.28 -3.63 2.41
N LEU A 461 -14.58 -2.34 2.62
CA LEU A 461 -15.89 -1.77 2.40
C LEU A 461 -16.31 -1.76 0.93
N GLU A 462 -15.34 -1.71 0.00
CA GLU A 462 -15.62 -1.72 -1.45
C GLU A 462 -16.10 -3.08 -1.98
N ILE A 463 -15.71 -4.20 -1.34
CA ILE A 463 -15.95 -5.51 -1.94
C ILE A 463 -16.72 -6.49 -1.06
N ALA A 464 -16.72 -6.32 0.26
CA ALA A 464 -17.23 -7.33 1.17
C ALA A 464 -18.70 -7.17 1.50
N ASP A 465 -19.37 -8.28 1.76
CA ASP A 465 -20.71 -8.34 2.38
C ASP A 465 -20.60 -8.17 3.89
N ARG A 466 -19.51 -8.68 4.47
CA ARG A 466 -19.20 -8.65 5.89
C ARG A 466 -17.72 -8.37 6.11
N VAL A 467 -17.41 -7.54 7.10
CA VAL A 467 -16.05 -7.15 7.50
C VAL A 467 -15.73 -7.74 8.86
N LEU A 468 -14.65 -8.49 8.93
CA LEU A 468 -14.05 -8.97 10.17
C LEU A 468 -12.85 -8.12 10.52
N VAL A 469 -12.71 -7.80 11.80
CA VAL A 469 -11.56 -7.06 12.31
C VAL A 469 -10.66 -8.03 13.08
N MET A 470 -9.42 -8.15 12.66
CA MET A 470 -8.40 -8.92 13.37
C MET A 470 -7.41 -8.01 14.09
N ASN A 471 -7.17 -8.27 15.36
CA ASN A 471 -6.13 -7.63 16.15
C ASN A 471 -5.45 -8.67 17.05
N GLU A 472 -4.10 -8.62 17.15
CA GLU A 472 -3.29 -9.55 17.96
C GLU A 472 -3.70 -11.01 17.78
N LYS A 473 -3.87 -11.43 16.50
CA LYS A 473 -4.26 -12.79 16.08
C LYS A 473 -5.67 -13.24 16.50
N ASN A 474 -6.52 -12.30 16.90
CA ASN A 474 -7.89 -12.54 17.34
C ASN A 474 -8.88 -11.82 16.44
N VAL A 475 -10.07 -12.38 16.25
CA VAL A 475 -11.20 -11.68 15.65
C VAL A 475 -11.88 -10.85 16.74
N VAL A 476 -11.75 -9.53 16.66
CA VAL A 476 -12.24 -8.59 17.70
C VAL A 476 -13.52 -7.87 17.30
N GLY A 477 -13.90 -7.95 16.01
CA GLY A 477 -15.13 -7.35 15.48
C GLY A 477 -15.63 -8.07 14.25
N GLU A 478 -16.98 -8.05 14.09
CA GLU A 478 -17.68 -8.55 12.93
C GLU A 478 -18.81 -7.58 12.58
N HIS A 479 -18.79 -7.08 11.34
CA HIS A 479 -19.70 -6.04 10.88
C HIS A 479 -20.30 -6.40 9.53
N ILE A 480 -21.62 -6.36 9.41
CA ILE A 480 -22.27 -6.45 8.12
C ILE A 480 -22.04 -5.12 7.37
N ASN A 481 -21.58 -5.18 6.14
CA ASN A 481 -21.25 -3.99 5.33
C ASN A 481 -22.50 -3.26 4.82
N LYS A 482 -23.35 -2.86 5.76
CA LYS A 482 -24.55 -2.07 5.50
C LYS A 482 -24.69 -1.04 6.62
N ASN A 483 -24.49 0.23 6.30
CA ASN A 483 -24.50 1.35 7.27
C ASN A 483 -23.50 1.14 8.41
N VAL A 484 -22.28 0.77 8.06
CA VAL A 484 -21.22 0.43 9.03
C VAL A 484 -20.75 1.67 9.80
N ASP A 485 -20.58 1.52 11.11
CA ASP A 485 -19.89 2.52 11.93
C ASP A 485 -18.37 2.40 11.74
N ILE A 486 -17.84 3.23 10.85
CA ILE A 486 -16.41 3.28 10.52
C ILE A 486 -15.57 3.58 11.76
N ASN A 487 -16.03 4.44 12.68
CA ASN A 487 -15.28 4.81 13.87
C ASN A 487 -15.13 3.61 14.81
N LYS A 488 -16.18 2.80 14.95
CA LYS A 488 -16.14 1.57 15.75
C LYS A 488 -15.10 0.59 15.19
N ILE A 489 -15.09 0.36 13.89
CA ILE A 489 -14.11 -0.52 13.25
C ILE A 489 -12.68 0.01 13.45
N LEU A 490 -12.46 1.32 13.32
CA LEU A 490 -11.14 1.93 13.51
C LEU A 490 -10.63 1.78 14.96
N VAL A 491 -11.53 1.88 15.95
CA VAL A 491 -11.21 1.64 17.36
C VAL A 491 -10.82 0.16 17.61
N GLU A 492 -11.56 -0.78 17.03
CA GLU A 492 -11.26 -2.21 17.10
C GLU A 492 -9.91 -2.55 16.41
N ILE A 493 -9.64 -1.97 15.23
CA ILE A 493 -8.34 -2.11 14.55
C ILE A 493 -7.19 -1.60 15.42
N ALA A 494 -7.39 -0.46 16.12
CA ALA A 494 -6.38 0.14 16.98
C ALA A 494 -6.16 -0.59 18.30
N GLY A 495 -6.99 -1.60 18.66
CA GLY A 495 -6.89 -2.35 19.90
C GLY A 495 -7.34 -1.56 21.14
N GLN A 496 -8.04 -0.45 20.98
CA GLN A 496 -8.66 0.26 22.08
C GLN A 496 -9.99 -0.43 22.37
N SER A 497 -10.02 -1.21 23.44
CA SER A 497 -11.28 -1.77 23.95
C SER A 497 -12.21 -0.62 24.33
N THR A 498 -13.44 -0.64 23.82
CA THR A 498 -14.58 0.13 24.33
C THR A 498 -14.99 -0.42 25.72
N SER A 499 -14.07 -0.41 26.68
CA SER A 499 -14.37 -0.70 28.08
C SER A 499 -14.83 0.60 28.74
N GLY A 500 -16.12 0.90 28.59
CA GLY A 500 -16.68 2.08 29.21
C GLY A 500 -18.17 2.28 29.01
N GLU A 501 -18.98 1.20 29.01
CA GLU A 501 -20.43 1.32 29.29
C GLU A 501 -21.07 -0.05 29.56
N LEU A 502 -20.72 -0.66 30.70
CA LEU A 502 -21.56 -1.61 31.38
C LEU A 502 -21.19 -1.58 32.85
N GLY A 503 -21.88 -0.70 33.58
CA GLY A 503 -21.77 -0.71 35.04
C GLY A 503 -22.12 0.62 35.67
N ARG A 504 -23.41 1.04 35.63
CA ARG A 504 -24.17 1.57 36.76
C ARG A 504 -25.65 1.67 36.43
#